data_001a2c5421b866a1cbf27ae39eb3009f
#
_entry.id   001a2c5421b866a1cbf27ae39eb3009f
#
_cell.length_a   1.000
_cell.length_b   1.000
_cell.length_c   1.000
_cell.angle_alpha   90.00
_cell.angle_beta   90.00
_cell.angle_gamma   90.00
#
_symmetry.space_group_name_H-M   'P 1'
#
loop_
_entity.id
_entity.type
_entity.pdbx_description
1 polymer ?
#
loop_
_entity_poly.entity_id
_entity_poly.type
_entity_poly.pdbx_seq_one_letter_code
_entity_poly.pdbx_strand_id
1 'polypeptide(L)'
;MELALDSRDTLNRFLAGVERRAFRMAKFSSGNADEAFDLVQEAMLQFVRRYADRPQEEWNALFYRVLKSRITDWHRRTFVRRRFLAWLGRVGDERDGEDFLRSLPDLSNPNPSDQVERQEERTALEKAIRRLPLRQRQAFLLRAWEGMDVAQAAFAMGCSEGSIKTHYSRAVHTLRGLLEDIRS
;
A
#
# COMPACT_ATOMS: atom_id res chain seq x y z
N MET A 1 32.16 16.22 -8.37
CA MET A 1 32.08 14.76 -8.14
C MET A 1 31.47 14.43 -6.78
N GLU A 2 31.79 15.18 -5.74
CA GLU A 2 31.30 15.02 -4.35
C GLU A 2 29.79 15.26 -4.20
N LEU A 3 29.26 16.35 -4.79
CA LEU A 3 27.81 16.66 -4.79
C LEU A 3 26.94 15.58 -5.46
N ALA A 4 27.44 14.89 -6.47
CA ALA A 4 26.70 13.84 -7.15
C ALA A 4 26.68 12.51 -6.34
N LEU A 5 27.67 12.27 -5.50
CA LEU A 5 27.72 11.14 -4.58
C LEU A 5 26.74 11.37 -3.42
N ASP A 6 26.72 12.56 -2.83
CA ASP A 6 25.82 12.92 -1.73
C ASP A 6 24.33 12.86 -2.16
N SER A 7 24.02 13.27 -3.39
CA SER A 7 22.69 13.16 -3.96
C SER A 7 22.23 11.71 -4.14
N ARG A 8 23.13 10.82 -4.58
CA ARG A 8 22.84 9.37 -4.72
C ARG A 8 22.62 8.69 -3.38
N ASP A 9 23.43 9.02 -2.39
CA ASP A 9 23.31 8.46 -1.05
C ASP A 9 22.01 8.92 -0.38
N THR A 10 21.63 10.17 -0.59
CA THR A 10 20.35 10.70 -0.09
C THR A 10 19.15 10.02 -0.74
N LEU A 11 19.22 9.79 -2.07
CA LEU A 11 18.18 9.06 -2.80
C LEU A 11 18.08 7.60 -2.34
N ASN A 12 19.20 6.92 -2.16
CA ASN A 12 19.22 5.55 -1.66
C ASN A 12 18.64 5.44 -0.25
N ARG A 13 18.99 6.37 0.65
CA ARG A 13 18.41 6.42 2.00
C ARG A 13 16.90 6.65 1.98
N PHE A 14 16.42 7.53 1.10
CA PHE A 14 14.99 7.75 0.91
C PHE A 14 14.29 6.48 0.44
N LEU A 15 14.80 5.82 -0.61
CA LEU A 15 14.18 4.60 -1.16
C LEU A 15 14.17 3.47 -0.13
N ALA A 16 15.26 3.25 0.59
CA ALA A 16 15.32 2.27 1.69
C ALA A 16 14.31 2.60 2.80
N GLY A 17 14.11 3.88 3.11
CA GLY A 17 13.15 4.35 4.11
C GLY A 17 11.69 4.13 3.73
N VAL A 18 11.34 4.19 2.45
CA VAL A 18 9.94 4.01 1.98
C VAL A 18 9.62 2.56 1.58
N GLU A 19 10.62 1.74 1.26
CA GLU A 19 10.46 0.39 0.70
C GLU A 19 9.47 -0.47 1.50
N ARG A 20 9.70 -0.59 2.79
CA ARG A 20 8.91 -1.45 3.67
C ARG A 20 7.43 -1.02 3.73
N ARG A 21 7.18 0.29 3.76
CA ARG A 21 5.82 0.86 3.79
C ARG A 21 5.14 0.73 2.44
N ALA A 22 5.88 1.01 1.36
CA ALA A 22 5.43 0.84 -0.01
C ALA A 22 5.04 -0.61 -0.31
N PHE A 23 5.87 -1.57 0.12
CA PHE A 23 5.57 -3.00 0.00
C PHE A 23 4.26 -3.38 0.70
N ARG A 24 4.05 -2.92 1.93
CA ARG A 24 2.79 -3.18 2.63
C ARG A 24 1.59 -2.60 1.88
N MET A 25 1.68 -1.35 1.40
CA MET A 25 0.62 -0.72 0.62
C MET A 25 0.31 -1.50 -0.67
N ALA A 26 1.35 -1.92 -1.39
CA ALA A 26 1.20 -2.74 -2.59
C ALA A 26 0.58 -4.10 -2.26
N LYS A 27 1.00 -4.76 -1.18
CA LYS A 27 0.49 -6.04 -0.73
C LYS A 27 -0.97 -5.98 -0.28
N PHE A 28 -1.39 -4.94 0.44
CA PHE A 28 -2.81 -4.71 0.72
C PHE A 28 -3.64 -4.54 -0.55
N SER A 29 -3.03 -4.03 -1.61
CA SER A 29 -3.72 -3.76 -2.87
C SER A 29 -3.76 -4.98 -3.79
N SER A 30 -2.66 -5.73 -3.94
CA SER A 30 -2.56 -6.89 -4.82
C SER A 30 -3.05 -8.19 -4.17
N GLY A 31 -2.89 -8.30 -2.84
CA GLY A 31 -3.16 -9.53 -2.10
C GLY A 31 -2.06 -10.60 -2.22
N ASN A 32 -1.03 -10.37 -3.04
CA ASN A 32 0.08 -11.28 -3.32
C ASN A 32 1.42 -10.58 -3.04
N ALA A 33 2.38 -11.30 -2.46
CA ALA A 33 3.68 -10.75 -2.07
C ALA A 33 4.58 -10.49 -3.28
N ASP A 34 4.61 -11.39 -4.26
CA ASP A 34 5.46 -11.28 -5.44
C ASP A 34 5.01 -10.12 -6.31
N GLU A 35 3.69 -10.01 -6.56
CA GLU A 35 3.09 -8.87 -7.26
C GLU A 35 3.37 -7.54 -6.53
N ALA A 36 3.31 -7.55 -5.19
CA ALA A 36 3.61 -6.36 -4.40
C ALA A 36 5.06 -5.93 -4.54
N PHE A 37 5.98 -6.89 -4.55
CA PHE A 37 7.40 -6.65 -4.74
C PHE A 37 7.68 -6.06 -6.12
N ASP A 38 7.13 -6.64 -7.17
CA ASP A 38 7.27 -6.14 -8.54
C ASP A 38 6.72 -4.72 -8.68
N LEU A 39 5.54 -4.45 -8.10
CA LEU A 39 4.93 -3.11 -8.11
C LEU A 39 5.80 -2.06 -7.44
N VAL A 40 6.45 -2.42 -6.31
CA VAL A 40 7.35 -1.50 -5.59
C VAL A 40 8.63 -1.28 -6.38
N GLN A 41 9.24 -2.33 -6.93
CA GLN A 41 10.43 -2.19 -7.76
C GLN A 41 10.17 -1.34 -9.01
N GLU A 42 9.08 -1.59 -9.73
CA GLU A 42 8.67 -0.76 -10.87
C GLU A 42 8.46 0.70 -10.46
N ALA A 43 7.85 0.94 -9.29
CA ALA A 43 7.63 2.27 -8.79
C ALA A 43 8.94 2.98 -8.44
N MET A 44 9.89 2.29 -7.78
CA MET A 44 11.22 2.82 -7.46
C MET A 44 12.00 3.18 -8.73
N LEU A 45 12.06 2.26 -9.70
CA LEU A 45 12.75 2.51 -10.97
C LEU A 45 12.15 3.70 -11.72
N GLN A 46 10.82 3.79 -11.77
CA GLN A 46 10.15 4.91 -12.43
C GLN A 46 10.36 6.21 -11.68
N PHE A 47 10.35 6.19 -10.36
CA PHE A 47 10.59 7.36 -9.52
C PHE A 47 12.00 7.90 -9.78
N VAL A 48 13.02 7.06 -9.71
CA VAL A 48 14.42 7.44 -9.98
C VAL A 48 14.56 8.07 -11.37
N ARG A 49 13.98 7.45 -12.39
CA ARG A 49 14.09 7.95 -13.79
C ARG A 49 13.43 9.31 -14.01
N ARG A 50 12.39 9.65 -13.23
CA ARG A 50 11.56 10.83 -13.51
C ARG A 50 11.71 11.95 -12.48
N TYR A 51 12.11 11.61 -11.26
CA TYR A 51 11.98 12.51 -10.12
C TYR A 51 13.21 12.56 -9.22
N ALA A 52 14.32 11.89 -9.56
CA ALA A 52 15.54 11.94 -8.77
C ALA A 52 16.09 13.36 -8.58
N ASP A 53 15.92 14.22 -9.60
CA ASP A 53 16.40 15.61 -9.61
C ASP A 53 15.40 16.61 -8.98
N ARG A 54 14.25 16.12 -8.48
CA ARG A 54 13.28 16.98 -7.80
C ARG A 54 13.71 17.26 -6.35
N PRO A 55 13.24 18.37 -5.74
CA PRO A 55 13.49 18.64 -4.32
C PRO A 55 13.07 17.48 -3.42
N GLN A 56 13.90 17.18 -2.42
CA GLN A 56 13.70 16.01 -1.53
C GLN A 56 12.35 16.06 -0.80
N GLU A 57 11.86 17.26 -0.50
CA GLU A 57 10.58 17.49 0.18
C GLU A 57 9.39 16.98 -0.64
N GLU A 58 9.53 16.91 -1.97
CA GLU A 58 8.50 16.42 -2.88
C GLU A 58 8.56 14.88 -3.06
N TRP A 59 9.68 14.24 -2.74
CA TRP A 59 9.92 12.85 -3.07
C TRP A 59 8.88 11.89 -2.52
N ASN A 60 8.46 12.09 -1.28
CA ASN A 60 7.48 11.21 -0.65
C ASN A 60 6.14 11.24 -1.42
N ALA A 61 5.59 12.40 -1.69
CA ALA A 61 4.33 12.53 -2.41
C ALA A 61 4.43 12.05 -3.88
N LEU A 62 5.56 12.35 -4.55
CA LEU A 62 5.83 11.89 -5.92
C LEU A 62 5.99 10.37 -6.00
N PHE A 63 6.72 9.77 -5.06
CA PHE A 63 6.90 8.32 -5.00
C PHE A 63 5.56 7.60 -4.84
N TYR A 64 4.74 8.01 -3.88
CA TYR A 64 3.43 7.40 -3.68
C TYR A 64 2.44 7.67 -4.83
N ARG A 65 2.60 8.77 -5.55
CA ARG A 65 1.87 9.00 -6.81
C ARG A 65 2.23 7.96 -7.87
N VAL A 66 3.53 7.65 -8.01
CA VAL A 66 4.00 6.60 -8.93
C VAL A 66 3.50 5.23 -8.48
N LEU A 67 3.69 4.87 -7.23
CA LEU A 67 3.25 3.58 -6.67
C LEU A 67 1.74 3.37 -6.83
N LYS A 68 0.93 4.38 -6.51
CA LYS A 68 -0.52 4.35 -6.70
C LYS A 68 -0.88 4.14 -8.18
N SER A 69 -0.16 4.77 -9.10
CA SER A 69 -0.39 4.56 -10.54
C SER A 69 -0.12 3.10 -10.93
N ARG A 70 1.01 2.51 -10.49
CA ARG A 70 1.32 1.10 -10.73
C ARG A 70 0.26 0.16 -10.18
N ILE A 71 -0.17 0.37 -8.93
CA ILE A 71 -1.25 -0.41 -8.30
C ILE A 71 -2.56 -0.30 -9.10
N THR A 72 -2.93 0.90 -9.55
CA THR A 72 -4.16 1.10 -10.32
C THR A 72 -4.10 0.41 -11.69
N ASP A 73 -2.95 0.50 -12.37
CA ASP A 73 -2.73 -0.15 -13.66
C ASP A 73 -2.74 -1.68 -13.53
N TRP A 74 -2.16 -2.21 -12.44
CA TRP A 74 -2.20 -3.62 -12.11
C TRP A 74 -3.65 -4.11 -11.89
N HIS A 75 -4.44 -3.40 -11.09
CA HIS A 75 -5.86 -3.74 -10.87
C HIS A 75 -6.64 -3.74 -12.18
N ARG A 76 -6.43 -2.74 -13.05
CA ARG A 76 -7.10 -2.68 -14.34
C ARG A 76 -6.74 -3.88 -15.22
N ARG A 77 -5.46 -4.23 -15.31
CA ARG A 77 -4.97 -5.39 -16.08
C ARG A 77 -5.53 -6.70 -15.53
N THR A 78 -5.48 -6.89 -14.22
CA THR A 78 -6.00 -8.09 -13.55
C THR A 78 -7.51 -8.23 -13.72
N PHE A 79 -8.26 -7.13 -13.64
CA PHE A 79 -9.71 -7.14 -13.87
C PHE A 79 -10.06 -7.56 -15.31
N VAL A 80 -9.37 -7.02 -16.32
CA VAL A 80 -9.57 -7.40 -17.73
C VAL A 80 -9.20 -8.87 -17.95
N ARG A 81 -8.07 -9.32 -17.38
CA ARG A 81 -7.64 -10.73 -17.48
C ARG A 81 -8.65 -11.68 -16.85
N ARG A 82 -9.16 -11.36 -15.65
CA ARG A 82 -10.20 -12.19 -14.97
C ARG A 82 -11.48 -12.27 -15.79
N ARG A 83 -11.95 -11.16 -16.35
CA ARG A 83 -13.12 -11.14 -17.23
C ARG A 83 -12.92 -12.01 -18.47
N PHE A 84 -11.75 -11.93 -19.09
CA PHE A 84 -11.40 -12.74 -20.26
C PHE A 84 -11.35 -14.23 -19.91
N LEU A 85 -10.72 -14.61 -18.78
CA LEU A 85 -10.68 -16.00 -18.32
C LEU A 85 -12.06 -16.52 -17.93
N ALA A 86 -12.90 -15.70 -17.29
CA ALA A 86 -14.29 -16.05 -16.99
C ALA A 86 -15.09 -16.32 -18.29
N TRP A 87 -14.89 -15.51 -19.32
CA TRP A 87 -15.52 -15.72 -20.63
C TRP A 87 -15.06 -17.02 -21.32
N LEU A 88 -13.80 -17.43 -21.08
CA LEU A 88 -13.25 -18.71 -21.58
C LEU A 88 -13.63 -19.93 -20.72
N GLY A 89 -14.45 -19.79 -19.68
CA GLY A 89 -14.83 -20.88 -18.78
C GLY A 89 -13.69 -21.41 -17.89
N ARG A 90 -12.56 -20.67 -17.77
CA ARG A 90 -11.37 -21.03 -16.98
C ARG A 90 -11.28 -20.27 -15.66
N VAL A 91 -12.34 -20.22 -14.88
CA VAL A 91 -12.29 -19.67 -13.52
C VAL A 91 -11.96 -20.80 -12.55
N GLY A 92 -10.67 -21.01 -12.31
CA GLY A 92 -10.18 -21.70 -11.13
C GLY A 92 -10.11 -20.72 -9.96
N ASP A 93 -10.60 -21.14 -8.82
CA ASP A 93 -10.61 -20.38 -7.56
C ASP A 93 -9.18 -20.27 -7.01
N GLU A 94 -8.41 -19.27 -7.46
CA GLU A 94 -7.09 -18.98 -6.88
C GLU A 94 -7.29 -18.12 -5.64
N ARG A 95 -7.54 -18.77 -4.53
CA ARG A 95 -7.38 -18.25 -3.17
C ARG A 95 -5.92 -18.41 -2.74
N ASP A 96 -5.03 -17.66 -3.35
CA ASP A 96 -3.65 -17.55 -2.89
C ASP A 96 -3.41 -16.21 -2.23
N GLY A 97 -3.12 -16.19 -0.94
CA GLY A 97 -2.72 -14.97 -0.22
C GLY A 97 -2.72 -15.01 1.30
N GLU A 98 -2.90 -16.15 1.94
CA GLU A 98 -3.05 -16.18 3.42
C GLU A 98 -1.76 -16.35 4.23
N ASP A 99 -0.62 -16.76 3.65
CA ASP A 99 0.45 -17.31 4.49
C ASP A 99 1.71 -16.47 4.71
N PHE A 100 1.91 -15.35 4.01
CA PHE A 100 3.19 -14.61 4.10
C PHE A 100 3.26 -13.57 5.23
N LEU A 101 2.14 -13.12 5.81
CA LEU A 101 2.16 -12.12 6.89
C LEU A 101 2.60 -12.68 8.24
N ARG A 102 2.68 -13.99 8.37
CA ARG A 102 3.24 -14.66 9.56
C ARG A 102 4.76 -14.51 9.70
N SER A 103 5.49 -14.12 8.68
CA SER A 103 6.96 -14.16 8.64
C SER A 103 7.67 -12.84 8.89
N LEU A 104 6.96 -11.75 9.23
CA LEU A 104 7.64 -10.50 9.61
C LEU A 104 7.83 -10.48 11.14
N PRO A 105 9.07 -10.56 11.66
CA PRO A 105 9.33 -10.50 13.09
C PRO A 105 8.85 -9.16 13.65
N ASP A 106 8.02 -9.24 14.68
CA ASP A 106 7.72 -8.08 15.53
C ASP A 106 8.89 -7.93 16.52
N LEU A 107 9.71 -6.89 16.34
CA LEU A 107 10.86 -6.62 17.20
C LEU A 107 10.48 -5.97 18.54
N SER A 108 9.23 -6.05 18.97
CA SER A 108 8.75 -5.40 20.17
C SER A 108 7.97 -6.34 21.07
N ASN A 109 8.64 -6.97 22.00
CA ASN A 109 8.16 -7.46 23.29
C ASN A 109 7.98 -8.98 23.50
N PRO A 110 8.46 -9.50 24.66
CA PRO A 110 8.70 -10.93 24.90
C PRO A 110 7.56 -11.71 25.58
N ASN A 111 6.30 -11.29 25.58
CA ASN A 111 5.23 -12.01 26.26
C ASN A 111 4.38 -12.82 25.25
N PRO A 112 4.39 -14.19 25.32
CA PRO A 112 3.75 -15.04 24.29
C PRO A 112 2.24 -14.92 24.19
N SER A 113 1.53 -14.68 25.32
CA SER A 113 0.06 -14.52 25.32
C SER A 113 -0.40 -13.24 24.65
N ASP A 114 0.30 -12.13 24.94
CA ASP A 114 0.03 -10.83 24.32
C ASP A 114 0.37 -10.82 22.81
N GLN A 115 1.26 -11.71 22.38
CA GLN A 115 1.64 -11.85 20.99
C GLN A 115 0.54 -12.52 20.15
N VAL A 116 -0.14 -13.51 20.67
CA VAL A 116 -1.24 -14.21 19.97
C VAL A 116 -2.42 -13.24 19.77
N GLU A 117 -2.86 -12.56 20.82
CA GLU A 117 -3.98 -11.62 20.77
C GLU A 117 -3.69 -10.45 19.82
N ARG A 118 -2.50 -9.86 19.90
CA ARG A 118 -2.06 -8.81 18.96
C ARG A 118 -1.95 -9.32 17.52
N GLN A 119 -1.55 -10.56 17.32
CA GLN A 119 -1.47 -11.16 15.98
C GLN A 119 -2.87 -11.37 15.39
N GLU A 120 -3.84 -11.78 16.19
CA GLU A 120 -5.24 -11.91 15.76
C GLU A 120 -5.83 -10.54 15.42
N GLU A 121 -5.63 -9.53 16.25
CA GLU A 121 -6.06 -8.15 15.97
C GLU A 121 -5.43 -7.58 14.68
N ARG A 122 -4.13 -7.83 14.46
CA ARG A 122 -3.44 -7.42 13.23
C ARG A 122 -4.02 -8.12 12.02
N THR A 123 -4.25 -9.42 12.09
CA THR A 123 -4.84 -10.20 11.02
C THR A 123 -6.26 -9.73 10.70
N ALA A 124 -7.04 -9.43 11.73
CA ALA A 124 -8.38 -8.88 11.59
C ALA A 124 -8.38 -7.51 10.89
N LEU A 125 -7.49 -6.61 11.33
CA LEU A 125 -7.33 -5.29 10.71
C LEU A 125 -6.89 -5.39 9.24
N GLU A 126 -5.97 -6.28 8.94
CA GLU A 126 -5.53 -6.51 7.56
C GLU A 126 -6.64 -7.03 6.67
N LYS A 127 -7.43 -7.99 7.15
CA LYS A 127 -8.63 -8.48 6.45
C LYS A 127 -9.64 -7.36 6.21
N ALA A 128 -9.87 -6.52 7.21
CA ALA A 128 -10.77 -5.37 7.10
C ALA A 128 -10.27 -4.34 6.07
N ILE A 129 -8.98 -3.99 6.09
CA ILE A 129 -8.38 -3.08 5.11
C ILE A 129 -8.51 -3.63 3.68
N ARG A 130 -8.32 -4.93 3.47
CA ARG A 130 -8.49 -5.57 2.16
C ARG A 130 -9.92 -5.52 1.63
N ARG A 131 -10.93 -5.48 2.50
CA ARG A 131 -12.34 -5.35 2.12
C ARG A 131 -12.71 -3.94 1.68
N LEU A 132 -11.90 -2.93 2.00
CA LEU A 132 -12.16 -1.55 1.54
C LEU A 132 -12.11 -1.44 0.01
N PRO A 133 -13.01 -0.67 -0.61
CA PRO A 133 -12.87 -0.26 -2.01
C PRO A 133 -11.50 0.40 -2.25
N LEU A 134 -10.90 0.14 -3.42
CA LEU A 134 -9.52 0.55 -3.73
C LEU A 134 -9.21 2.01 -3.38
N ARG A 135 -10.07 2.96 -3.73
CA ARG A 135 -9.87 4.38 -3.44
C ARG A 135 -9.91 4.72 -1.95
N GLN A 136 -10.78 4.06 -1.20
CA GLN A 136 -10.88 4.24 0.24
C GLN A 136 -9.65 3.64 0.93
N ARG A 137 -9.21 2.46 0.51
CA ARG A 137 -7.99 1.81 1.00
C ARG A 137 -6.76 2.68 0.75
N GLN A 138 -6.60 3.20 -0.47
CA GLN A 138 -5.49 4.10 -0.80
C GLN A 138 -5.49 5.36 0.07
N ALA A 139 -6.64 6.02 0.22
CA ALA A 139 -6.75 7.21 1.06
C ALA A 139 -6.44 6.91 2.53
N PHE A 140 -6.92 5.78 3.05
CA PHE A 140 -6.64 5.34 4.41
C PHE A 140 -5.15 5.09 4.64
N LEU A 141 -4.51 4.33 3.76
CA LEU A 141 -3.08 4.01 3.89
C LEU A 141 -2.19 5.25 3.79
N LEU A 142 -2.48 6.17 2.86
CA LEU A 142 -1.72 7.41 2.74
C LEU A 142 -1.88 8.33 3.95
N ARG A 143 -3.10 8.43 4.50
CA ARG A 143 -3.39 9.32 5.63
C ARG A 143 -2.99 8.75 6.99
N ALA A 144 -3.39 7.50 7.27
CA ALA A 144 -3.20 6.88 8.59
C ALA A 144 -1.85 6.17 8.71
N TRP A 145 -1.32 5.61 7.64
CA TRP A 145 -0.09 4.82 7.68
C TRP A 145 1.15 5.63 7.28
N GLU A 146 1.04 6.43 6.21
CA GLU A 146 2.14 7.27 5.73
C GLU A 146 2.15 8.65 6.38
N GLY A 147 1.13 9.01 7.16
CA GLY A 147 1.04 10.29 7.86
C GLY A 147 0.93 11.50 6.92
N MET A 148 0.58 11.29 5.65
CA MET A 148 0.44 12.40 4.69
C MET A 148 -0.68 13.34 5.12
N ASP A 149 -0.51 14.64 4.95
CA ASP A 149 -1.60 15.59 5.05
C ASP A 149 -2.60 15.44 3.90
N VAL A 150 -3.71 16.19 3.94
CA VAL A 150 -4.77 16.07 2.94
C VAL A 150 -4.29 16.48 1.56
N ALA A 151 -3.46 17.53 1.47
CA ALA A 151 -2.96 18.06 0.20
C ALA A 151 -1.97 17.07 -0.44
N GLN A 152 -1.04 16.52 0.36
CA GLN A 152 -0.09 15.50 -0.09
C GLN A 152 -0.80 14.22 -0.58
N ALA A 153 -1.79 13.74 0.17
CA ALA A 153 -2.58 12.58 -0.23
C ALA A 153 -3.41 12.84 -1.50
N ALA A 154 -3.98 14.05 -1.65
CA ALA A 154 -4.71 14.47 -2.84
C ALA A 154 -3.78 14.50 -4.07
N PHE A 155 -2.58 15.06 -3.91
CA PHE A 155 -1.57 15.06 -4.95
C PHE A 155 -1.16 13.63 -5.33
N ALA A 156 -0.84 12.77 -4.37
CA ALA A 156 -0.47 11.37 -4.60
C ALA A 156 -1.60 10.58 -5.29
N MET A 157 -2.85 10.81 -4.90
CA MET A 157 -4.00 10.15 -5.49
C MET A 157 -4.49 10.78 -6.81
N GLY A 158 -4.02 11.96 -7.17
CA GLY A 158 -4.48 12.70 -8.35
C GLY A 158 -5.97 13.02 -8.29
N CYS A 159 -6.45 13.53 -7.15
CA CYS A 159 -7.84 13.93 -6.93
C CYS A 159 -7.90 15.18 -6.03
N SER A 160 -9.11 15.72 -5.81
CA SER A 160 -9.28 16.88 -4.93
C SER A 160 -9.14 16.50 -3.45
N GLU A 161 -8.79 17.49 -2.61
CA GLU A 161 -8.76 17.33 -1.15
C GLU A 161 -10.10 16.90 -0.57
N GLY A 162 -11.21 17.42 -1.13
CA GLY A 162 -12.56 16.99 -0.75
C GLY A 162 -12.79 15.50 -1.01
N SER A 163 -12.27 14.98 -2.13
CA SER A 163 -12.31 13.54 -2.42
C SER A 163 -11.52 12.72 -1.42
N ILE A 164 -10.34 13.19 -0.99
CA ILE A 164 -9.53 12.52 0.05
C ILE A 164 -10.30 12.47 1.37
N LYS A 165 -10.84 13.61 1.82
CA LYS A 165 -11.64 13.67 3.06
C LYS A 165 -12.79 12.68 3.03
N THR A 166 -13.52 12.60 1.91
CA THR A 166 -14.64 11.67 1.71
C THR A 166 -14.18 10.21 1.69
N HIS A 167 -13.14 9.87 0.94
CA HIS A 167 -12.62 8.50 0.88
C HIS A 167 -12.07 8.04 2.22
N TYR A 168 -11.34 8.90 2.92
CA TYR A 168 -10.79 8.59 4.24
C TYR A 168 -11.89 8.40 5.29
N SER A 169 -12.86 9.31 5.36
CA SER A 169 -13.98 9.20 6.28
C SER A 169 -14.80 7.91 6.07
N ARG A 170 -15.09 7.58 4.81
CA ARG A 170 -15.80 6.32 4.47
C ARG A 170 -14.96 5.10 4.84
N ALA A 171 -13.65 5.13 4.60
CA ALA A 171 -12.75 4.05 4.99
C ALA A 171 -12.77 3.81 6.50
N VAL A 172 -12.63 4.87 7.31
CA VAL A 172 -12.66 4.78 8.77
C VAL A 172 -14.00 4.24 9.27
N HIS A 173 -15.12 4.73 8.72
CA HIS A 173 -16.45 4.24 9.08
C HIS A 173 -16.62 2.75 8.77
N THR A 174 -16.23 2.32 7.58
CA THR A 174 -16.30 0.90 7.17
C THR A 174 -15.41 0.01 8.04
N LEU A 175 -14.18 0.47 8.35
CA LEU A 175 -13.26 -0.28 9.20
C LEU A 175 -13.79 -0.45 10.63
N ARG A 176 -14.41 0.58 11.20
CA ARG A 176 -15.04 0.48 12.53
C ARG A 176 -16.10 -0.62 12.56
N GLY A 177 -17.04 -0.61 11.61
CA GLY A 177 -18.07 -1.65 11.53
C GLY A 177 -17.49 -3.04 11.37
N LEU A 178 -16.51 -3.23 10.46
CA LEU A 178 -15.88 -4.53 10.24
C LEU A 178 -15.09 -5.05 11.45
N LEU A 179 -14.53 -4.18 12.27
CA LEU A 179 -13.79 -4.56 13.46
C LEU A 179 -14.69 -4.79 14.69
N GLU A 180 -15.84 -4.12 14.77
CA GLU A 180 -16.87 -4.39 15.78
C GLU A 180 -17.47 -5.78 15.57
N ASP A 181 -17.78 -6.16 14.33
CA ASP A 181 -18.31 -7.49 13.97
C ASP A 181 -17.32 -8.63 14.30
N ILE A 182 -16.02 -8.38 14.37
CA ILE A 182 -15.00 -9.38 14.69
C ILE A 182 -14.84 -9.56 16.22
N ARG A 183 -15.19 -8.53 17.00
CA ARG A 183 -15.12 -8.56 18.46
C ARG A 183 -16.38 -9.12 19.13
N SER A 184 -17.47 -9.24 18.38
CA SER A 184 -18.76 -9.79 18.84
C SER A 184 -18.85 -11.29 18.61
#